data_41a92576f4040fb8722c3167d8c567a5
#
_entry.id   41a92576f4040fb8722c3167d8c567a5
#
_cell.length_a   1.000
_cell.length_b   1.000
_cell.length_c   1.000
_cell.angle_alpha   90.00
_cell.angle_beta   90.00
_cell.angle_gamma   90.00
#
_symmetry.space_group_name_H-M   'P 1'
#
loop_
_entity.id
_entity.type
_entity.pdbx_description
1 polymer ?
#
loop_
_entity_poly.entity_id
_entity_poly.type
_entity_poly.pdbx_seq_one_letter_code
_entity_poly.pdbx_strand_id
1 'polypeptide(L)'
;MVGKELEGARRDLEAARKSLRAGDQKWATIQAYYSIFHAARSLLYSKGFRERSHRGLLAALRLLYPGKAVGSMFEDFSEAMLLREQADYGLVYSEDSARIAVEDAESFLEESSKLLSLPGARAQKIGRQRYQAKRV
;
A
#
# COMPACT_ATOMS: atom_id res chain seq x y z
N MET A 1 13.37 -7.87 1.37
CA MET A 1 12.48 -7.10 0.49
C MET A 1 11.10 -6.91 1.11
N VAL A 2 10.39 -8.02 1.40
CA VAL A 2 9.04 -7.93 2.00
C VAL A 2 9.07 -7.16 3.32
N GLY A 3 9.95 -7.54 4.24
CA GLY A 3 10.03 -6.89 5.55
C GLY A 3 10.42 -5.42 5.47
N LYS A 4 11.30 -5.08 4.55
CA LYS A 4 11.74 -3.69 4.36
C LYS A 4 10.60 -2.81 3.85
N GLU A 5 9.81 -3.32 2.90
CA GLU A 5 8.67 -2.59 2.38
C GLU A 5 7.58 -2.43 3.42
N LEU A 6 7.33 -3.48 4.20
CA LEU A 6 6.32 -3.42 5.25
C LEU A 6 6.73 -2.44 6.35
N GLU A 7 8.00 -2.39 6.68
CA GLU A 7 8.52 -1.41 7.63
C GLU A 7 8.38 0.01 7.08
N GLY A 8 8.69 0.21 5.80
CA GLY A 8 8.48 1.49 5.14
C GLY A 8 7.03 1.92 5.20
N ALA A 9 6.10 0.97 5.02
CA ALA A 9 4.68 1.27 5.12
C ALA A 9 4.30 1.74 6.52
N ARG A 10 4.84 1.10 7.56
CA ARG A 10 4.57 1.51 8.95
C ARG A 10 5.12 2.89 9.25
N ARG A 11 6.31 3.21 8.75
CA ARG A 11 6.93 4.52 8.94
C ARG A 11 6.10 5.61 8.26
N ASP A 12 5.66 5.36 7.03
CA ASP A 12 4.85 6.33 6.31
C ASP A 12 3.49 6.53 6.98
N LEU A 13 2.91 5.47 7.51
CA LEU A 13 1.65 5.59 8.24
C LEU A 13 1.82 6.45 9.50
N GLU A 14 2.89 6.23 10.24
CA GLU A 14 3.15 7.02 11.43
C GLU A 14 3.41 8.49 11.08
N ALA A 15 4.14 8.73 9.99
CA ALA A 15 4.37 10.09 9.50
C ALA A 15 3.05 10.75 9.09
N ALA A 16 2.17 9.99 8.42
CA ALA A 16 0.87 10.50 8.02
C ALA A 16 0.00 10.88 9.22
N ARG A 17 0.03 10.05 10.26
CA ARG A 17 -0.70 10.34 11.51
C ARG A 17 -0.18 11.62 12.16
N LYS A 18 1.12 11.81 12.21
CA LYS A 18 1.73 13.02 12.78
C LYS A 18 1.35 14.25 11.98
N SER A 19 1.42 14.17 10.65
CA SER A 19 1.03 15.28 9.78
C SER A 19 -0.44 15.63 9.96
N LEU A 20 -1.30 14.61 10.10
CA LEU A 20 -2.72 14.84 10.32
C LEU A 20 -2.97 15.58 11.64
N ARG A 21 -2.31 15.16 12.70
CA ARG A 21 -2.44 15.83 14.01
C ARG A 21 -1.92 17.25 13.99
N ALA A 22 -0.91 17.51 13.17
CA ALA A 22 -0.31 18.84 13.03
C ALA A 22 -1.09 19.75 12.09
N GLY A 23 -2.15 19.24 11.45
CA GLY A 23 -2.93 20.02 10.49
C GLY A 23 -2.30 20.12 9.11
N ASP A 24 -1.26 19.36 8.84
CA ASP A 24 -0.60 19.32 7.54
C ASP A 24 -1.32 18.31 6.64
N GLN A 25 -2.44 18.76 6.10
CA GLN A 25 -3.38 17.90 5.39
C GLN A 25 -2.81 17.34 4.08
N LYS A 26 -2.06 18.17 3.36
CA LYS A 26 -1.47 17.74 2.10
C LYS A 26 -0.49 16.59 2.33
N TRP A 27 0.45 16.75 3.26
CA TRP A 27 1.47 15.75 3.53
C TRP A 27 0.89 14.50 4.19
N ALA A 28 -0.13 14.66 5.03
CA ALA A 28 -0.83 13.51 5.60
C ALA A 28 -1.41 12.64 4.48
N THR A 29 -2.04 13.26 3.50
CA THR A 29 -2.64 12.55 2.36
C THR A 29 -1.57 11.83 1.54
N ILE A 30 -0.48 12.51 1.23
CA ILE A 30 0.60 11.95 0.41
C ILE A 30 1.29 10.80 1.15
N GLN A 31 1.60 10.98 2.42
CA GLN A 31 2.27 9.96 3.23
C GLN A 31 1.39 8.73 3.42
N ALA A 32 0.08 8.93 3.62
CA ALA A 32 -0.86 7.83 3.72
C ALA A 32 -0.86 7.00 2.44
N TYR A 33 -0.86 7.63 1.29
CA TYR A 33 -0.78 6.92 0.01
C TYR A 33 0.51 6.09 -0.08
N TYR A 34 1.64 6.65 0.32
CA TYR A 34 2.91 5.91 0.24
C TYR A 34 2.96 4.75 1.23
N SER A 35 2.27 4.84 2.36
CA SER A 35 2.10 3.71 3.27
C SER A 35 1.42 2.55 2.52
N ILE A 36 0.32 2.84 1.84
CA ILE A 36 -0.40 1.84 1.05
C ILE A 36 0.49 1.28 -0.06
N PHE A 37 1.21 2.16 -0.75
CA PHE A 37 2.08 1.75 -1.84
C PHE A 37 3.14 0.75 -1.37
N HIS A 38 3.82 1.03 -0.26
CA HIS A 38 4.82 0.12 0.29
C HIS A 38 4.21 -1.18 0.78
N ALA A 39 3.05 -1.13 1.42
CA ALA A 39 2.35 -2.35 1.85
C ALA A 39 1.97 -3.20 0.63
N ALA A 40 1.46 -2.57 -0.42
CA ALA A 40 1.11 -3.27 -1.65
C ALA A 40 2.33 -3.91 -2.31
N ARG A 41 3.46 -3.22 -2.32
CA ARG A 41 4.71 -3.79 -2.84
C ARG A 41 5.15 -5.00 -2.03
N SER A 42 4.98 -4.97 -0.71
CA SER A 42 5.32 -6.12 0.11
C SER A 42 4.49 -7.35 -0.27
N LEU A 43 3.21 -7.15 -0.60
CA LEU A 43 2.34 -8.23 -1.06
C LEU A 43 2.80 -8.77 -2.41
N LEU A 44 3.18 -7.90 -3.33
CA LEU A 44 3.67 -8.30 -4.64
C LEU A 44 4.97 -9.09 -4.52
N TYR A 45 5.91 -8.57 -3.73
CA TYR A 45 7.21 -9.22 -3.52
C TYR A 45 7.05 -10.58 -2.88
N SER A 46 6.07 -10.76 -1.99
CA SER A 46 5.83 -12.04 -1.35
C SER A 46 5.40 -13.12 -2.33
N LYS A 47 4.86 -12.72 -3.48
CA LYS A 47 4.45 -13.62 -4.55
C LYS A 47 5.48 -13.74 -5.68
N GLY A 48 6.61 -13.04 -5.56
CA GLY A 48 7.68 -13.14 -6.54
C GLY A 48 7.56 -12.16 -7.70
N PHE A 49 6.83 -11.07 -7.51
CA PHE A 49 6.61 -10.09 -8.57
C PHE A 49 7.05 -8.70 -8.15
N ARG A 50 7.27 -7.84 -9.13
CA ARG A 50 7.54 -6.42 -8.93
C ARG A 50 6.62 -5.63 -9.85
N GLU A 51 6.23 -4.46 -9.39
CA GLU A 51 5.40 -3.57 -10.18
C GLU A 51 6.25 -2.82 -11.22
N ARG A 52 5.59 -2.38 -12.31
CA ARG A 52 6.17 -1.48 -13.29
C ARG A 52 5.71 -0.05 -13.10
N SER A 53 4.54 0.12 -12.49
CA SER A 53 3.91 1.42 -12.28
C SER A 53 2.97 1.31 -11.10
N HIS A 54 2.53 2.46 -10.60
CA HIS A 54 1.55 2.51 -9.51
C HIS A 54 0.23 1.86 -9.93
N ARG A 55 -0.24 2.11 -11.16
CA ARG A 55 -1.47 1.50 -11.67
C ARG A 55 -1.28 0.01 -11.91
N GLY A 56 -0.12 -0.37 -12.38
CA GLY A 56 0.22 -1.78 -12.56
C GLY A 56 0.23 -2.54 -11.25
N LEU A 57 0.66 -1.90 -10.18
CA LEU A 57 0.66 -2.49 -8.85
C LEU A 57 -0.75 -2.88 -8.42
N LEU A 58 -1.71 -1.97 -8.58
CA LEU A 58 -3.10 -2.25 -8.23
C LEU A 58 -3.68 -3.39 -9.07
N ALA A 59 -3.42 -3.37 -10.37
CA ALA A 59 -3.90 -4.43 -11.25
C ALA A 59 -3.31 -5.78 -10.88
N ALA A 60 -2.03 -5.81 -10.56
CA ALA A 60 -1.34 -7.04 -10.18
C ALA A 60 -1.90 -7.61 -8.88
N LEU A 61 -2.22 -6.76 -7.91
CA LEU A 61 -2.81 -7.23 -6.66
C LEU A 61 -4.13 -7.94 -6.89
N ARG A 62 -4.95 -7.43 -7.80
CA ARG A 62 -6.23 -8.07 -8.13
C ARG A 62 -6.05 -9.47 -8.69
N LEU A 63 -5.00 -9.67 -9.47
CA LEU A 63 -4.70 -10.98 -10.05
C LEU A 63 -4.11 -11.93 -9.02
N LEU A 64 -3.23 -11.45 -8.17
CA LEU A 64 -2.48 -12.29 -7.23
C LEU A 64 -3.23 -12.60 -5.94
N TYR A 65 -4.18 -11.75 -5.57
CA TYR A 65 -4.97 -11.89 -4.36
C TYR A 65 -6.46 -11.74 -4.69
N PRO A 66 -7.05 -12.73 -5.39
CA PRO A 66 -8.47 -12.67 -5.71
C PRO A 66 -9.31 -13.00 -4.48
N GLY A 67 -10.52 -12.48 -4.45
CA GLY A 67 -11.47 -12.82 -3.42
C GLY A 67 -12.05 -11.60 -2.74
N LYS A 68 -13.11 -11.84 -1.95
CA LYS A 68 -13.84 -10.78 -1.28
C LYS A 68 -13.03 -10.13 -0.15
N ALA A 69 -12.16 -10.91 0.47
CA ALA A 69 -11.37 -10.43 1.60
C ALA A 69 -10.45 -9.26 1.24
N VAL A 70 -10.10 -9.15 -0.04
CA VAL A 70 -9.20 -8.09 -0.51
C VAL A 70 -9.93 -7.01 -1.30
N GLY A 71 -11.26 -7.12 -1.45
CA GLY A 71 -12.04 -6.15 -2.22
C GLY A 71 -11.92 -4.74 -1.66
N SER A 72 -12.05 -4.60 -0.34
CA SER A 72 -11.94 -3.30 0.32
C SER A 72 -10.53 -2.71 0.21
N MET A 73 -9.50 -3.57 0.11
CA MET A 73 -8.12 -3.10 -0.07
C MET A 73 -7.96 -2.40 -1.42
N PHE A 74 -8.59 -2.91 -2.46
CA PHE A 74 -8.54 -2.27 -3.78
C PHE A 74 -9.22 -0.92 -3.75
N GLU A 75 -10.34 -0.82 -3.05
CA GLU A 75 -11.05 0.45 -2.88
C GLU A 75 -10.20 1.43 -2.11
N ASP A 76 -9.59 1.00 -1.02
CA ASP A 76 -8.70 1.84 -0.20
C ASP A 76 -7.53 2.37 -1.05
N PHE A 77 -6.90 1.49 -1.82
CA PHE A 77 -5.78 1.87 -2.67
C PHE A 77 -6.21 2.88 -3.73
N SER A 78 -7.31 2.59 -4.41
CA SER A 78 -7.82 3.47 -5.47
C SER A 78 -8.20 4.84 -4.93
N GLU A 79 -8.87 4.86 -3.78
CA GLU A 79 -9.26 6.12 -3.14
C GLU A 79 -8.05 6.93 -2.70
N ALA A 80 -7.10 6.29 -2.04
CA ALA A 80 -5.88 6.96 -1.59
C ALA A 80 -5.06 7.50 -2.76
N MET A 81 -5.01 6.75 -3.86
CA MET A 81 -4.31 7.19 -5.06
C MET A 81 -4.96 8.45 -5.64
N LEU A 82 -6.28 8.47 -5.71
CA LEU A 82 -7.02 9.63 -6.19
C LEU A 82 -6.80 10.84 -5.28
N LEU A 83 -6.93 10.65 -3.98
CA LEU A 83 -6.74 11.74 -3.03
C LEU A 83 -5.32 12.31 -3.09
N ARG A 84 -4.33 11.45 -3.26
CA ARG A 84 -2.94 11.87 -3.40
C ARG A 84 -2.73 12.66 -4.68
N GLU A 85 -3.30 12.22 -5.78
CA GLU A 85 -3.19 12.94 -7.04
C GLU A 85 -3.82 14.33 -6.93
N GLN A 86 -4.97 14.45 -6.29
CA GLN A 86 -5.64 15.72 -6.07
C GLN A 86 -4.82 16.64 -5.16
N ALA A 87 -4.23 16.10 -4.11
CA ALA A 87 -3.43 16.88 -3.17
C ALA A 87 -2.12 17.35 -3.80
N ASP A 88 -1.47 16.47 -4.55
CA ASP A 88 -0.13 16.74 -5.09
C ASP A 88 -0.17 17.61 -6.34
N TYR A 89 -1.03 17.25 -7.28
CA TYR A 89 -1.07 17.92 -8.59
C TYR A 89 -2.17 18.94 -8.71
N GLY A 90 -3.33 18.69 -8.13
CA GLY A 90 -4.47 19.60 -8.19
C GLY A 90 -4.52 20.59 -7.05
N LEU A 91 -3.68 20.40 -6.02
CA LEU A 91 -3.70 21.20 -4.80
C LEU A 91 -5.08 21.22 -4.13
N VAL A 92 -5.80 20.12 -4.27
CA VAL A 92 -7.11 19.93 -3.64
C VAL A 92 -6.95 18.94 -2.50
N TYR A 93 -7.14 19.42 -1.28
CA TYR A 93 -7.06 18.60 -0.09
C TYR A 93 -7.84 19.25 1.04
N SER A 94 -8.19 18.46 2.03
CA SER A 94 -8.96 18.94 3.17
C SER A 94 -8.62 18.07 4.40
N GLU A 95 -9.10 18.49 5.56
CA GLU A 95 -8.98 17.67 6.75
C GLU A 95 -9.69 16.32 6.56
N ASP A 96 -10.90 16.36 5.97
CA ASP A 96 -11.66 15.14 5.74
C ASP A 96 -10.96 14.19 4.77
N SER A 97 -10.44 14.71 3.65
CA SER A 97 -9.74 13.86 2.69
C SER A 97 -8.46 13.28 3.28
N ALA A 98 -7.75 14.06 4.09
CA ALA A 98 -6.54 13.60 4.75
C ALA A 98 -6.86 12.49 5.77
N ARG A 99 -7.92 12.67 6.55
CA ARG A 99 -8.36 11.67 7.52
C ARG A 99 -8.77 10.37 6.82
N ILE A 100 -9.51 10.49 5.73
CA ILE A 100 -9.93 9.33 4.94
C ILE A 100 -8.71 8.59 4.41
N ALA A 101 -7.73 9.31 3.87
CA ALA A 101 -6.51 8.68 3.36
C ALA A 101 -5.75 7.94 4.45
N VAL A 102 -5.65 8.52 5.65
CA VAL A 102 -4.99 7.85 6.78
C VAL A 102 -5.76 6.61 7.22
N GLU A 103 -7.09 6.69 7.27
CA GLU A 103 -7.93 5.53 7.60
C GLU A 103 -7.77 4.43 6.56
N ASP A 104 -7.73 4.78 5.29
CA ASP A 104 -7.49 3.82 4.21
C ASP A 104 -6.13 3.13 4.40
N ALA A 105 -5.11 3.90 4.76
CA ALA A 105 -3.77 3.35 4.99
C ALA A 105 -3.74 2.41 6.19
N GLU A 106 -4.43 2.77 7.27
CA GLU A 106 -4.52 1.92 8.46
C GLU A 106 -5.17 0.58 8.12
N SER A 107 -6.28 0.62 7.42
CA SER A 107 -7.02 -0.57 7.01
C SER A 107 -6.19 -1.42 6.04
N PHE A 108 -5.58 -0.79 5.06
CA PHE A 108 -4.78 -1.51 4.06
C PHE A 108 -3.59 -2.20 4.70
N LEU A 109 -2.88 -1.52 5.59
CA LEU A 109 -1.71 -2.09 6.26
C LEU A 109 -2.10 -3.25 7.17
N GLU A 110 -3.20 -3.13 7.89
CA GLU A 110 -3.69 -4.20 8.74
C GLU A 110 -4.00 -5.45 7.91
N GLU A 111 -4.75 -5.30 6.82
CA GLU A 111 -5.09 -6.42 5.95
C GLU A 111 -3.86 -7.01 5.26
N SER A 112 -2.92 -6.17 4.85
CA SER A 112 -1.66 -6.63 4.26
C SER A 112 -0.89 -7.51 5.25
N SER A 113 -0.81 -7.09 6.50
CA SER A 113 -0.12 -7.85 7.54
C SER A 113 -0.76 -9.22 7.75
N LYS A 114 -2.09 -9.27 7.73
CA LYS A 114 -2.81 -10.53 7.84
C LYS A 114 -2.51 -11.46 6.67
N LEU A 115 -2.54 -10.95 5.46
CA LEU A 115 -2.27 -11.74 4.26
C LEU A 115 -0.85 -12.30 4.28
N LEU A 116 0.12 -11.52 4.73
CA LEU A 116 1.52 -11.94 4.78
C LEU A 116 1.79 -12.99 5.87
N SER A 117 0.93 -13.09 6.87
CA SER A 117 1.08 -14.08 7.94
C SER A 117 0.40 -15.40 7.65
N LEU A 118 -0.40 -15.49 6.57
CA LEU A 118 -1.09 -16.72 6.23
C LEU A 118 -0.14 -17.73 5.55
N PRO A 119 -0.33 -19.04 5.76
CA PRO A 119 0.44 -20.05 5.05
C PRO A 119 0.28 -19.88 3.54
N GLY A 120 1.39 -19.97 2.82
CA GLY A 120 1.38 -19.83 1.37
C GLY A 120 1.28 -18.40 0.87
N ALA A 121 1.23 -17.41 1.75
CA ALA A 121 1.15 -16.01 1.36
C ALA A 121 2.44 -15.53 0.70
N ARG A 122 3.57 -16.15 1.04
CA ARG A 122 4.88 -15.76 0.51
C ARG A 122 5.27 -16.65 -0.65
N ALA A 123 6.17 -16.15 -1.50
CA ALA A 123 6.72 -16.93 -2.60
C ALA A 123 7.38 -18.20 -2.06
N GLN A 124 7.39 -19.23 -2.90
CA GLN A 124 8.04 -20.48 -2.56
C GLN A 124 9.49 -20.22 -2.20
N LYS A 125 9.97 -20.95 -1.22
CA LYS A 125 11.36 -20.83 -0.77
C LYS A 125 12.32 -21.61 -1.62
N ILE A 126 11.83 -22.45 -2.50
CA ILE A 126 12.65 -23.21 -3.43
C ILE A 126 13.45 -22.23 -4.27
N GLY A 127 14.75 -22.45 -4.32
CA GLY A 127 15.61 -21.58 -5.10
C GLY A 127 15.71 -20.17 -4.59
N ARG A 128 15.50 -19.96 -3.31
CA ARG A 128 15.54 -18.61 -2.75
C ARG A 128 16.87 -17.89 -2.95
N GLN A 129 17.96 -18.63 -3.11
CA GLN A 129 19.23 -18.02 -3.43
C GLN A 129 19.24 -17.39 -4.82
N ARG A 130 18.36 -17.87 -5.69
CA ARG A 130 18.25 -17.42 -7.06
C ARG A 130 16.93 -16.73 -7.34
N TYR A 131 16.22 -16.40 -6.28
CA TYR A 131 14.95 -15.78 -6.41
C TYR A 131 15.07 -14.42 -7.10
N GLN A 132 14.28 -14.23 -8.14
CA GLN A 132 14.20 -12.97 -8.86
C GLN A 132 12.74 -12.59 -9.05
N ALA A 133 12.40 -11.38 -8.64
CA ALA A 133 11.06 -10.89 -8.79
C ALA A 133 10.73 -10.63 -10.26
N LYS A 134 9.54 -11.04 -10.68
CA LYS A 134 9.05 -10.77 -12.03
C LYS A 134 8.30 -9.46 -12.03
N ARG A 135 8.48 -8.68 -13.09
CA ARG A 135 7.73 -7.45 -13.26
C ARG A 135 6.34 -7.73 -13.80
N VAL A 136 5.41 -6.99 -13.28
CA VAL A 136 4.00 -7.07 -13.70
C VAL A 136 3.48 -5.74 -14.18
#